data_55327f09413cee18b60c9893bbcd57b2
#
_entry.id   55327f09413cee18b60c9893bbcd57b2
#
_cell.length_a   1.000
_cell.length_b   1.000
_cell.length_c   1.000
_cell.angle_alpha   90.00
_cell.angle_beta   90.00
_cell.angle_gamma   90.00
#
_symmetry.space_group_name_H-M   'P 1'
#
loop_
_entity.id
_entity.type
_entity.pdbx_description
1 polymer ?
#
loop_
_entity_poly.entity_id
_entity_poly.type
_entity_poly.pdbx_seq_one_letter_code
_entity_poly.pdbx_strand_id
1 'polypeptide(L)'
;MSLELVPLCTATIALAKPIVVSPSLTIGELTSVEYEGDRIRASMKGQAAADWIRIGPDGVGTLDVKLAVETDDGATIYAEYSGRMHFDTMTIYAAPLFHTGDERYAWLNRVQAVAKGSFPERGKLVYEIYELV
;
A
#
# COMPACT_ATOMS: atom_id res chain seq x y z
N MET A 1 5.88 -14.73 -23.72
CA MET A 1 5.54 -13.43 -23.09
C MET A 1 6.04 -13.41 -21.66
N SER A 2 6.67 -12.33 -21.24
CA SER A 2 7.19 -12.18 -19.88
C SER A 2 6.76 -10.84 -19.30
N LEU A 3 6.71 -10.77 -17.98
CA LEU A 3 6.49 -9.53 -17.26
C LEU A 3 7.82 -9.03 -16.70
N GLU A 4 8.00 -7.73 -16.71
CA GLU A 4 9.13 -7.08 -16.08
C GLU A 4 8.66 -6.22 -14.92
N LEU A 5 9.50 -6.09 -13.91
CA LEU A 5 9.28 -5.22 -12.76
C LEU A 5 10.11 -3.96 -12.95
N VAL A 6 9.42 -2.82 -13.00
CA VAL A 6 10.08 -1.51 -13.07
C VAL A 6 9.87 -0.79 -11.73
N PRO A 7 10.94 -0.39 -11.02
CA PRO A 7 10.79 0.29 -9.74
C PRO A 7 9.90 1.54 -9.85
N LEU A 8 8.93 1.65 -8.95
CA LEU A 8 8.05 2.82 -8.86
C LEU A 8 8.40 3.67 -7.65
N CYS A 9 8.34 3.10 -6.47
CA CYS A 9 8.70 3.79 -5.23
C CYS A 9 8.82 2.82 -4.06
N THR A 10 9.41 3.32 -2.98
CA THR A 10 9.35 2.70 -1.65
C THR A 10 8.28 3.42 -0.86
N ALA A 11 7.37 2.67 -0.23
CA ALA A 11 6.37 3.22 0.66
C ALA A 11 6.70 2.87 2.10
N THR A 12 6.83 3.87 2.96
CA THR A 12 7.05 3.69 4.40
C THR A 12 5.77 4.10 5.12
N ILE A 13 5.21 3.17 5.89
CA ILE A 13 3.90 3.33 6.52
C ILE A 13 4.04 3.15 8.03
N ALA A 14 3.49 4.09 8.80
CA ALA A 14 3.32 3.94 10.23
C ALA A 14 1.89 3.47 10.53
N LEU A 15 1.77 2.50 11.43
CA LEU A 15 0.51 1.87 11.80
C LEU A 15 0.17 2.18 13.25
N ALA A 16 -1.11 2.47 13.50
CA ALA A 16 -1.64 2.53 14.86
C ALA A 16 -1.74 1.12 15.45
N LYS A 17 -2.04 1.04 16.75
CA LYS A 17 -2.34 -0.23 17.39
C LYS A 17 -3.53 -0.91 16.66
N PRO A 18 -3.40 -2.18 16.27
CA PRO A 18 -4.47 -2.87 15.55
C PRO A 18 -5.77 -2.92 16.34
N ILE A 19 -6.89 -2.77 15.62
CA ILE A 19 -8.23 -2.95 16.17
C ILE A 19 -8.66 -4.37 15.83
N VAL A 20 -8.60 -5.26 16.82
CA VAL A 20 -8.99 -6.66 16.65
C VAL A 20 -10.48 -6.78 16.91
N VAL A 21 -11.26 -7.03 15.85
CA VAL A 21 -12.71 -7.20 15.95
C VAL A 21 -13.06 -8.64 16.34
N SER A 22 -12.38 -9.60 15.72
CA SER A 22 -12.58 -11.02 15.92
C SER A 22 -11.33 -11.77 15.44
N PRO A 23 -11.24 -13.10 15.63
CA PRO A 23 -10.14 -13.87 15.07
C PRO A 23 -10.03 -13.78 13.54
N SER A 24 -11.09 -13.39 12.85
CA SER A 24 -11.13 -13.31 11.38
C SER A 24 -11.14 -11.90 10.81
N LEU A 25 -11.12 -10.86 11.64
CA LEU A 25 -11.15 -9.47 11.18
C LEU A 25 -10.34 -8.56 12.09
N THR A 26 -9.37 -7.89 11.50
CA THR A 26 -8.57 -6.86 12.16
C THR A 26 -8.55 -5.61 11.27
N ILE A 27 -8.67 -4.44 11.89
CA ILE A 27 -8.57 -3.16 11.19
C ILE A 27 -7.22 -2.54 11.54
N GLY A 28 -6.42 -2.24 10.53
CA GLY A 28 -5.15 -1.55 10.67
C GLY A 28 -5.26 -0.11 10.17
N GLU A 29 -5.23 0.87 11.07
CA GLU A 29 -5.23 2.27 10.66
C GLU A 29 -3.81 2.71 10.30
N LEU A 30 -3.67 3.41 9.18
CA LEU A 30 -2.41 4.00 8.74
C LEU A 30 -2.34 5.42 9.29
N THR A 31 -1.28 5.74 10.02
CA THR A 31 -1.10 7.07 10.62
C THR A 31 -0.17 7.96 9.81
N SER A 32 0.71 7.37 9.00
CA SER A 32 1.49 8.10 8.00
C SER A 32 1.85 7.19 6.84
N VAL A 33 2.03 7.78 5.68
CA VAL A 33 2.49 7.11 4.45
C VAL A 33 3.44 8.05 3.74
N GLU A 34 4.62 7.56 3.39
CA GLU A 34 5.61 8.30 2.61
C GLU A 34 5.98 7.46 1.39
N TYR A 35 5.82 8.04 0.19
CA TYR A 35 6.31 7.45 -1.06
C TYR A 35 7.61 8.14 -1.46
N GLU A 36 8.64 7.35 -1.74
CA GLU A 36 9.92 7.85 -2.25
C GLU A 36 10.34 7.07 -3.48
N GLY A 37 10.54 7.78 -4.57
CA GLY A 37 11.04 7.22 -5.82
C GLY A 37 11.41 8.33 -6.80
N ASP A 38 12.10 7.98 -7.86
CA ASP A 38 12.48 8.95 -8.88
C ASP A 38 11.27 9.48 -9.65
N ARG A 39 10.22 8.69 -9.73
CA ARG A 39 9.01 9.00 -10.50
C ARG A 39 7.89 9.60 -9.66
N ILE A 40 7.92 9.42 -8.35
CA ILE A 40 6.91 9.92 -7.43
C ILE A 40 7.48 10.12 -6.03
N ARG A 41 7.17 11.27 -5.43
CA ARG A 41 7.40 11.59 -4.03
C ARG A 41 6.12 12.16 -3.46
N ALA A 42 5.59 11.54 -2.42
CA ALA A 42 4.29 11.91 -1.88
C ALA A 42 4.17 11.51 -0.41
N SER A 43 3.26 12.16 0.30
CA SER A 43 2.92 11.80 1.68
C SER A 43 1.41 11.72 1.86
N MET A 44 0.98 10.99 2.87
CA MET A 44 -0.43 10.78 3.16
C MET A 44 -1.18 12.11 3.25
N LYS A 45 -2.33 12.16 2.58
CA LYS A 45 -3.24 13.30 2.63
C LYS A 45 -4.50 12.89 3.37
N GLY A 46 -4.88 13.67 4.38
CA GLY A 46 -6.02 13.37 5.22
C GLY A 46 -5.75 12.16 6.14
N GLN A 47 -6.82 11.59 6.67
CA GLN A 47 -6.77 10.52 7.66
C GLN A 47 -7.56 9.28 7.25
N ALA A 48 -8.15 9.27 6.05
CA ALA A 48 -8.96 8.16 5.57
C ALA A 48 -8.06 7.08 4.97
N ALA A 49 -7.28 6.44 5.81
CA ALA A 49 -6.33 5.42 5.39
C ALA A 49 -6.39 4.24 6.37
N ALA A 50 -6.80 3.08 5.88
CA ALA A 50 -6.92 1.89 6.70
C ALA A 50 -6.87 0.62 5.85
N ASP A 51 -6.58 -0.48 6.53
CA ASP A 51 -6.59 -1.83 5.99
C ASP A 51 -7.62 -2.65 6.77
N TRP A 52 -8.60 -3.22 6.07
CA TRP A 52 -9.56 -4.17 6.63
C TRP A 52 -9.06 -5.57 6.31
N ILE A 53 -8.39 -6.21 7.28
CA ILE A 53 -7.71 -7.49 7.08
C ILE A 53 -8.64 -8.62 7.48
N ARG A 54 -9.00 -9.46 6.51
CA ARG A 54 -9.73 -10.71 6.75
C ARG A 54 -8.74 -11.85 6.90
N ILE A 55 -8.84 -12.60 8.00
CA ILE A 55 -7.93 -13.70 8.30
C ILE A 55 -8.68 -15.00 8.12
N GLY A 56 -8.22 -15.82 7.18
CA GLY A 56 -8.80 -17.14 6.91
C GLY A 56 -8.34 -18.20 7.90
N PRO A 57 -8.96 -19.40 7.86
CA PRO A 57 -8.62 -20.49 8.77
C PRO A 57 -7.20 -21.03 8.59
N ASP A 58 -6.57 -20.74 7.45
CA ASP A 58 -5.18 -21.08 7.16
C ASP A 58 -4.17 -20.08 7.75
N GLY A 59 -4.65 -19.02 8.42
CA GLY A 59 -3.80 -17.99 9.00
C GLY A 59 -3.28 -16.97 7.99
N VAL A 60 -3.80 -16.93 6.76
CA VAL A 60 -3.42 -15.95 5.75
C VAL A 60 -4.42 -14.80 5.77
N GLY A 61 -3.90 -13.57 5.80
CA GLY A 61 -4.72 -12.37 5.71
C GLY A 61 -4.99 -11.97 4.26
N THR A 62 -6.20 -11.48 4.02
CA THR A 62 -6.57 -10.81 2.77
C THR A 62 -6.73 -9.33 3.06
N LEU A 63 -6.00 -8.50 2.31
CA LEU A 63 -5.95 -7.06 2.54
C LEU A 63 -7.03 -6.34 1.74
N ASP A 64 -7.50 -5.23 2.30
CA ASP A 64 -8.37 -4.27 1.62
C ASP A 64 -7.98 -2.87 2.10
N VAL A 65 -7.13 -2.21 1.34
CA VAL A 65 -6.50 -0.93 1.73
C VAL A 65 -6.90 0.18 0.78
N LYS A 66 -7.23 1.32 1.35
CA LYS A 66 -7.51 2.56 0.61
C LYS A 66 -6.84 3.71 1.32
N LEU A 67 -6.25 4.62 0.54
CA LEU A 67 -5.59 5.82 1.07
C LEU A 67 -5.45 6.89 -0.01
N ALA A 68 -5.12 8.10 0.41
CA ALA A 68 -4.76 9.18 -0.49
C ALA A 68 -3.41 9.75 -0.09
N VAL A 69 -2.62 10.14 -1.08
CA VAL A 69 -1.36 10.85 -0.89
C VAL A 69 -1.37 12.15 -1.68
N GLU A 70 -0.54 13.07 -1.26
CA GLU A 70 -0.27 14.31 -1.99
C GLU A 70 1.21 14.34 -2.38
N THR A 71 1.47 14.56 -3.66
CA THR A 71 2.84 14.69 -4.16
C THR A 71 3.49 15.99 -3.67
N ASP A 72 4.81 16.05 -3.70
CA ASP A 72 5.57 17.25 -3.29
C ASP A 72 5.15 18.49 -4.10
N ASP A 73 4.70 18.29 -5.33
CA ASP A 73 4.24 19.37 -6.22
C ASP A 73 2.71 19.54 -6.23
N GLY A 74 2.00 18.96 -5.27
CA GLY A 74 0.60 19.27 -4.97
C GLY A 74 -0.47 18.43 -5.66
N ALA A 75 -0.12 17.33 -6.32
CA ALA A 75 -1.11 16.43 -6.90
C ALA A 75 -1.70 15.49 -5.84
N THR A 76 -3.01 15.25 -5.89
CA THR A 76 -3.67 14.27 -5.03
C THR A 76 -3.83 12.97 -5.79
N ILE A 77 -3.35 11.87 -5.19
CA ILE A 77 -3.38 10.54 -5.77
C ILE A 77 -4.07 9.61 -4.81
N TYR A 78 -5.09 8.91 -5.31
CA TYR A 78 -5.76 7.82 -4.58
C TYR A 78 -5.03 6.52 -4.88
N ALA A 79 -4.88 5.69 -3.85
CA ALA A 79 -4.33 4.34 -4.01
C ALA A 79 -5.25 3.34 -3.31
N GLU A 80 -5.46 2.20 -3.96
CA GLU A 80 -6.14 1.07 -3.35
C GLU A 80 -5.40 -0.20 -3.68
N TYR A 81 -5.43 -1.15 -2.77
CA TYR A 81 -4.85 -2.46 -3.05
C TYR A 81 -5.46 -3.55 -2.18
N SER A 82 -5.48 -4.73 -2.77
CA SER A 82 -5.71 -5.99 -2.08
C SER A 82 -4.44 -6.82 -2.15
N GLY A 83 -4.43 -7.92 -1.42
CA GLY A 83 -3.26 -8.79 -1.40
C GLY A 83 -3.36 -9.86 -0.33
N ARG A 84 -2.24 -10.47 -0.06
CA ARG A 84 -2.10 -11.53 0.95
C ARG A 84 -1.05 -11.15 1.97
N MET A 85 -1.37 -11.37 3.23
CA MET A 85 -0.42 -11.25 4.33
C MET A 85 -0.16 -12.63 4.92
N HIS A 86 1.10 -13.02 4.91
CA HIS A 86 1.57 -14.26 5.53
C HIS A 86 2.07 -13.92 6.93
N PHE A 87 1.32 -14.29 7.95
CA PHE A 87 1.65 -13.94 9.33
C PHE A 87 2.86 -14.72 9.87
N ASP A 88 3.12 -15.91 9.34
CA ASP A 88 4.28 -16.72 9.73
C ASP A 88 5.61 -16.06 9.37
N THR A 89 5.67 -15.40 8.20
CA THR A 89 6.88 -14.71 7.72
C THR A 89 6.79 -13.19 7.87
N MET A 90 5.64 -12.66 8.27
CA MET A 90 5.33 -11.23 8.30
C MET A 90 5.65 -10.55 6.97
N THR A 91 5.15 -11.17 5.89
CA THR A 91 5.35 -10.69 4.52
C THR A 91 4.00 -10.40 3.88
N ILE A 92 3.94 -9.29 3.14
CA ILE A 92 2.75 -8.90 2.38
C ILE A 92 3.08 -8.86 0.89
N TYR A 93 2.16 -9.40 0.08
CA TYR A 93 2.16 -9.24 -1.38
C TYR A 93 0.88 -8.52 -1.76
N ALA A 94 1.01 -7.43 -2.51
CA ALA A 94 -0.13 -6.58 -2.86
C ALA A 94 -0.06 -6.16 -4.33
N ALA A 95 -1.19 -5.70 -4.86
CA ALA A 95 -1.31 -5.25 -6.23
C ALA A 95 -1.97 -3.86 -6.28
N PRO A 96 -1.21 -2.79 -6.00
CA PRO A 96 -1.77 -1.44 -5.98
C PRO A 96 -2.28 -0.96 -7.33
N LEU A 97 -3.38 -0.21 -7.29
CA LEU A 97 -3.90 0.60 -8.37
C LEU A 97 -3.94 2.04 -7.89
N PHE A 98 -3.69 2.97 -8.83
CA PHE A 98 -3.67 4.39 -8.53
C PHE A 98 -4.73 5.12 -9.36
N HIS A 99 -5.25 6.21 -8.83
CA HIS A 99 -6.17 7.08 -9.55
C HIS A 99 -5.90 8.54 -9.20
N THR A 100 -5.79 9.38 -10.23
CA THR A 100 -5.64 10.83 -10.05
C THR A 100 -6.31 11.57 -11.20
N GLY A 101 -6.80 12.77 -10.91
CA GLY A 101 -7.26 13.71 -11.92
C GLY A 101 -6.19 14.71 -12.36
N ASP A 102 -4.99 14.65 -11.79
CA ASP A 102 -3.92 15.58 -12.13
C ASP A 102 -3.18 15.12 -13.40
N GLU A 103 -3.14 15.98 -14.41
CA GLU A 103 -2.55 15.64 -15.71
C GLU A 103 -1.06 15.28 -15.61
N ARG A 104 -0.34 15.87 -14.66
CA ARG A 104 1.10 15.60 -14.48
C ARG A 104 1.35 14.15 -14.08
N TYR A 105 0.37 13.49 -13.46
CA TYR A 105 0.46 12.11 -12.97
C TYR A 105 -0.56 11.18 -13.61
N ALA A 106 -1.17 11.60 -14.73
CA ALA A 106 -2.17 10.80 -15.42
C ALA A 106 -1.65 9.42 -15.84
N TRP A 107 -0.35 9.27 -16.03
CA TRP A 107 0.29 7.99 -16.35
C TRP A 107 0.06 6.93 -15.26
N LEU A 108 -0.12 7.33 -13.99
CA LEU A 108 -0.42 6.41 -12.90
C LEU A 108 -1.76 5.70 -13.08
N ASN A 109 -2.73 6.33 -13.76
CA ASN A 109 -4.04 5.73 -14.01
C ASN A 109 -3.95 4.49 -14.92
N ARG A 110 -2.82 4.28 -15.58
CA ARG A 110 -2.59 3.18 -16.50
C ARG A 110 -1.64 2.12 -15.92
N VAL A 111 -1.11 2.36 -14.73
CA VAL A 111 -0.13 1.46 -14.10
C VAL A 111 -0.84 0.33 -13.38
N GLN A 112 -0.42 -0.91 -13.67
CA GLN A 112 -0.65 -2.02 -12.77
C GLN A 112 0.61 -2.21 -11.95
N ALA A 113 0.48 -2.08 -10.64
CA ALA A 113 1.60 -2.27 -9.75
C ALA A 113 1.52 -3.60 -9.00
N VAL A 114 2.65 -4.04 -8.49
CA VAL A 114 2.77 -5.09 -7.48
C VAL A 114 3.72 -4.60 -6.41
N ALA A 115 3.58 -5.12 -5.20
CA ALA A 115 4.38 -4.70 -4.07
C ALA A 115 4.69 -5.85 -3.14
N LYS A 116 5.85 -5.78 -2.50
CA LYS A 116 6.22 -6.68 -1.42
C LYS A 116 6.47 -5.84 -0.18
N GLY A 117 5.79 -6.21 0.92
CA GLY A 117 5.89 -5.50 2.20
C GLY A 117 6.55 -6.33 3.27
N SER A 118 7.27 -5.64 4.14
CA SER A 118 7.92 -6.22 5.32
C SER A 118 7.78 -5.28 6.50
N PHE A 119 7.98 -5.82 7.71
CA PHE A 119 7.88 -5.07 8.96
C PHE A 119 9.28 -5.00 9.61
N PRO A 120 10.06 -3.93 9.35
CA PRO A 120 11.41 -3.80 9.94
C PRO A 120 11.37 -3.61 11.46
N GLU A 121 10.26 -3.06 11.98
CA GLU A 121 10.00 -2.90 13.40
C GLU A 121 8.49 -2.87 13.66
N ARG A 122 8.09 -2.97 14.93
CA ARG A 122 6.68 -2.93 15.30
C ARG A 122 6.06 -1.60 14.88
N GLY A 123 4.88 -1.66 14.23
CA GLY A 123 4.15 -0.47 13.80
C GLY A 123 4.70 0.21 12.56
N LYS A 124 5.69 -0.39 11.91
CA LYS A 124 6.28 0.15 10.68
C LYS A 124 6.24 -0.91 9.58
N LEU A 125 5.67 -0.53 8.44
CA LEU A 125 5.55 -1.36 7.26
C LEU A 125 6.27 -0.66 6.12
N VAL A 126 7.09 -1.41 5.39
CA VAL A 126 7.80 -0.89 4.21
C VAL A 126 7.45 -1.75 3.01
N TYR A 127 6.96 -1.10 1.95
CA TYR A 127 6.71 -1.73 0.66
C TYR A 127 7.73 -1.30 -0.37
N GLU A 128 8.21 -2.25 -1.15
CA GLU A 128 8.83 -1.98 -2.45
C GLU A 128 7.75 -2.15 -3.52
N ILE A 129 7.46 -1.08 -4.25
CA ILE A 129 6.38 -1.04 -5.25
C ILE A 129 6.99 -0.96 -6.64
N TYR A 130 6.49 -1.84 -7.53
CA TYR A 130 6.95 -1.97 -8.91
C TYR A 130 5.78 -1.82 -9.87
N GLU A 131 6.06 -1.22 -11.01
CA GLU A 131 5.16 -1.25 -12.16
C GLU A 131 5.40 -2.52 -12.97
N LEU A 132 4.34 -3.17 -13.40
CA LEU A 132 4.41 -4.29 -14.35
C LEU A 132 4.40 -3.77 -15.79
N VAL A 133 5.34 -4.25 -16.59
CA VAL A 133 5.42 -3.94 -18.02
C VAL A 133 5.70 -5.17 -18.85
#